data_536059c7b240ded8188644aa4405609b
#
_entry.id   536059c7b240ded8188644aa4405609b
#
_cell.length_a   1.000
_cell.length_b   1.000
_cell.length_c   1.000
_cell.angle_alpha   90.00
_cell.angle_beta   90.00
_cell.angle_gamma   90.00
#
_symmetry.space_group_name_H-M   'P 1'
#
loop_
_entity.id
_entity.type
_entity.pdbx_description
1 polymer ?
#
loop_
_entity_poly.entity_id
_entity_poly.type
_entity_poly.pdbx_seq_one_letter_code
_entity_poly.pdbx_strand_id
1 'polypeptide(L)'
;KTFQAKFTPKDTKNYNTVENIELEVTVNKADGGNLKTVELEQKYTDASDHTYTPDWAGLPAGQDWTFSSEASIVLSKQDFAADGSLLTYAISGGKAGDKITIALKASCDNYKDFTITLNVTLTEKDDQKPLTITGAGSVVYGQTLTLTTTGGSGTGTVTYRIDTDASTGEATIDPETGVLTPVKVGSVSVIATKAGDNDYNDVTSAP
;
A
#
# COMPACT_ATOMS: atom_id res chain seq x y z
N LYS A 1 0.85 -34.62 -28.70
CA LYS A 1 1.16 -36.07 -28.60
C LYS A 1 0.79 -36.75 -29.88
N THR A 2 1.61 -37.69 -30.33
CA THR A 2 1.34 -38.55 -31.49
C THR A 2 0.70 -39.85 -30.99
N PHE A 3 -0.39 -40.25 -31.61
CA PHE A 3 -1.08 -41.50 -31.35
C PHE A 3 -1.01 -42.36 -32.57
N GLN A 4 -0.93 -43.64 -32.39
CA GLN A 4 -1.00 -44.62 -33.46
C GLN A 4 -2.40 -45.24 -33.53
N ALA A 5 -2.99 -45.24 -34.67
CA ALA A 5 -4.26 -45.89 -34.94
C ALA A 5 -4.10 -47.04 -35.92
N LYS A 6 -5.05 -48.00 -35.86
CA LYS A 6 -5.16 -49.13 -36.74
C LYS A 6 -6.55 -49.11 -37.40
N PHE A 7 -6.56 -49.18 -38.69
CA PHE A 7 -7.79 -49.36 -39.45
C PHE A 7 -7.91 -50.80 -39.96
N THR A 8 -8.94 -51.51 -39.51
CA THR A 8 -9.22 -52.87 -40.00
C THR A 8 -10.50 -52.84 -40.83
N PRO A 9 -10.41 -53.08 -42.18
CA PRO A 9 -11.56 -53.10 -43.06
C PRO A 9 -12.54 -54.24 -42.66
N LYS A 10 -13.82 -54.06 -42.92
CA LYS A 10 -14.82 -55.09 -42.68
C LYS A 10 -14.63 -56.27 -43.62
N ASP A 11 -14.18 -56.05 -44.82
CA ASP A 11 -13.79 -57.06 -45.82
C ASP A 11 -12.28 -57.27 -45.80
N THR A 12 -11.78 -58.16 -44.93
CA THR A 12 -10.40 -58.49 -44.80
C THR A 12 -9.83 -59.42 -45.86
N LYS A 13 -10.73 -59.96 -46.75
CA LYS A 13 -10.30 -60.82 -47.89
C LYS A 13 -9.80 -59.99 -49.04
N ASN A 14 -10.44 -58.86 -49.29
CA ASN A 14 -10.14 -57.99 -50.40
C ASN A 14 -9.31 -56.75 -50.05
N TYR A 15 -9.25 -56.40 -48.75
CA TYR A 15 -8.52 -55.18 -48.28
C TYR A 15 -7.64 -55.53 -47.09
N ASN A 16 -6.44 -54.96 -47.09
CA ASN A 16 -5.46 -55.10 -46.02
C ASN A 16 -5.78 -54.17 -44.88
N THR A 17 -5.43 -54.58 -43.68
CA THR A 17 -5.36 -53.72 -42.50
C THR A 17 -4.26 -52.68 -42.66
N VAL A 18 -4.57 -51.43 -42.35
CA VAL A 18 -3.55 -50.37 -42.25
C VAL A 18 -3.22 -50.15 -40.78
N GLU A 19 -1.95 -50.34 -40.45
CA GLU A 19 -1.43 -50.17 -39.09
C GLU A 19 -0.54 -48.91 -39.02
N ASN A 20 -0.26 -48.47 -37.83
CA ASN A 20 0.62 -47.34 -37.58
C ASN A 20 0.22 -46.05 -38.29
N ILE A 21 -1.08 -45.78 -38.35
CA ILE A 21 -1.59 -44.50 -38.85
C ILE A 21 -1.24 -43.46 -37.75
N GLU A 22 -0.34 -42.55 -38.05
CA GLU A 22 0.01 -41.47 -37.12
C GLU A 22 -1.08 -40.41 -37.10
N LEU A 23 -1.59 -40.15 -35.90
CA LEU A 23 -2.53 -39.08 -35.64
C LEU A 23 -1.86 -38.06 -34.74
N GLU A 24 -1.66 -36.84 -35.21
CA GLU A 24 -1.19 -35.76 -34.41
C GLU A 24 -2.36 -35.04 -33.72
N VAL A 25 -2.37 -35.05 -32.39
CA VAL A 25 -3.37 -34.37 -31.59
C VAL A 25 -2.68 -33.29 -30.75
N THR A 26 -3.05 -32.06 -31.01
CA THR A 26 -2.64 -30.94 -30.16
C THR A 26 -3.63 -30.78 -29.02
N VAL A 27 -3.13 -30.87 -27.80
CA VAL A 27 -3.91 -30.57 -26.58
C VAL A 27 -3.44 -29.22 -26.05
N ASN A 28 -4.30 -28.26 -26.09
CA ASN A 28 -4.03 -26.92 -25.56
C ASN A 28 -4.39 -26.85 -24.07
N LYS A 29 -3.78 -25.90 -23.35
CA LYS A 29 -4.16 -25.56 -21.99
C LYS A 29 -5.61 -25.11 -21.96
N ALA A 30 -6.36 -25.53 -20.95
CA ALA A 30 -7.70 -24.99 -20.68
C ALA A 30 -7.61 -23.51 -20.31
N ASP A 31 -8.67 -22.75 -20.53
CA ASP A 31 -8.67 -21.34 -20.17
C ASP A 31 -8.57 -21.17 -18.65
N GLY A 32 -7.69 -20.25 -18.26
CA GLY A 32 -7.60 -19.70 -16.92
C GLY A 32 -8.66 -18.62 -16.69
N GLY A 33 -8.48 -17.78 -15.70
CA GLY A 33 -9.43 -16.70 -15.43
C GLY A 33 -8.92 -15.67 -14.48
N ASN A 34 -9.61 -14.55 -14.43
CA ASN A 34 -9.42 -13.56 -13.39
C ASN A 34 -10.31 -13.95 -12.20
N LEU A 35 -9.68 -14.40 -11.11
CA LEU A 35 -10.40 -14.85 -9.91
C LEU A 35 -10.99 -13.66 -9.14
N LYS A 36 -10.23 -12.56 -9.05
CA LYS A 36 -10.62 -11.40 -8.26
C LYS A 36 -9.88 -10.15 -8.71
N THR A 37 -10.56 -9.02 -8.68
CA THR A 37 -9.94 -7.70 -8.70
C THR A 37 -10.17 -7.02 -7.36
N VAL A 38 -9.12 -6.45 -6.78
CA VAL A 38 -9.15 -5.79 -5.47
C VAL A 38 -8.68 -4.36 -5.66
N GLU A 39 -9.50 -3.41 -5.23
CA GLU A 39 -9.15 -2.00 -5.22
C GLU A 39 -8.58 -1.65 -3.85
N LEU A 40 -7.39 -1.04 -3.85
CA LEU A 40 -6.65 -0.62 -2.66
C LEU A 40 -6.29 0.85 -2.81
N GLU A 41 -6.15 1.53 -1.67
CA GLU A 41 -5.65 2.89 -1.61
C GLU A 41 -4.42 2.95 -0.71
N GLN A 42 -3.44 3.79 -1.09
CA GLN A 42 -2.22 4.01 -0.34
C GLN A 42 -1.82 5.48 -0.49
N LYS A 43 -1.33 6.10 0.59
CA LYS A 43 -0.76 7.45 0.47
C LYS A 43 0.52 7.41 -0.37
N TYR A 44 0.67 8.33 -1.34
CA TYR A 44 1.84 8.33 -2.23
C TYR A 44 3.18 8.52 -1.48
N THR A 45 3.13 9.01 -0.26
CA THR A 45 4.28 9.20 0.63
C THR A 45 4.56 8.01 1.55
N ASP A 46 3.67 7.03 1.59
CA ASP A 46 3.84 5.83 2.41
C ASP A 46 4.65 4.78 1.64
N ALA A 47 5.93 4.66 1.97
CA ALA A 47 6.85 3.67 1.41
C ALA A 47 7.06 2.46 2.35
N SER A 48 6.19 2.29 3.35
CA SER A 48 6.25 1.14 4.26
C SER A 48 5.85 -0.17 3.58
N ASP A 49 6.13 -1.28 4.23
CA ASP A 49 5.73 -2.61 3.77
C ASP A 49 4.22 -2.82 3.97
N HIS A 50 3.54 -3.16 2.89
CA HIS A 50 2.14 -3.59 2.88
C HIS A 50 2.04 -5.08 2.63
N THR A 51 0.99 -5.71 3.14
CA THR A 51 0.75 -7.14 2.95
C THR A 51 -0.63 -7.41 2.36
N TYR A 52 -0.70 -8.46 1.53
CA TYR A 52 -1.95 -8.96 0.97
C TYR A 52 -1.96 -10.49 1.02
N THR A 53 -3.03 -11.07 1.55
CA THR A 53 -3.27 -12.53 1.56
C THR A 53 -4.22 -12.89 0.44
N PRO A 54 -3.74 -13.59 -0.63
CA PRO A 54 -4.57 -13.95 -1.76
C PRO A 54 -5.59 -15.05 -1.41
N ASP A 55 -6.77 -14.96 -2.02
CA ASP A 55 -7.79 -16.00 -1.95
C ASP A 55 -7.78 -16.81 -3.26
N TRP A 56 -7.29 -18.03 -3.21
CA TRP A 56 -7.17 -18.96 -4.33
C TRP A 56 -8.32 -19.97 -4.42
N ALA A 57 -9.45 -19.76 -3.74
CA ALA A 57 -10.54 -20.71 -3.66
C ALA A 57 -11.15 -21.15 -5.02
N GLY A 58 -10.89 -20.38 -6.10
CA GLY A 58 -11.38 -20.69 -7.44
C GLY A 58 -10.47 -21.59 -8.28
N LEU A 59 -9.30 -22.02 -7.77
CA LEU A 59 -8.39 -22.86 -8.54
C LEU A 59 -8.89 -24.31 -8.67
N PRO A 60 -8.79 -24.93 -9.88
CA PRO A 60 -9.09 -26.35 -10.07
C PRO A 60 -8.24 -27.25 -9.17
N ALA A 61 -8.88 -28.24 -8.54
CA ALA A 61 -8.20 -29.18 -7.66
C ALA A 61 -7.30 -30.17 -8.45
N GLY A 62 -6.31 -30.75 -7.74
CA GLY A 62 -5.47 -31.83 -8.30
C GLY A 62 -4.43 -31.35 -9.31
N GLN A 63 -4.04 -30.09 -9.28
CA GLN A 63 -2.96 -29.52 -10.09
C GLN A 63 -1.80 -29.09 -9.19
N ASP A 64 -0.57 -29.16 -9.73
CA ASP A 64 0.63 -28.61 -9.09
C ASP A 64 0.75 -27.14 -9.48
N TRP A 65 0.34 -26.25 -8.59
CA TRP A 65 0.33 -24.81 -8.83
C TRP A 65 1.69 -24.18 -8.47
N THR A 66 2.13 -23.28 -9.32
CA THR A 66 3.24 -22.35 -9.06
C THR A 66 2.69 -20.92 -8.98
N PHE A 67 3.23 -20.14 -8.05
CA PHE A 67 2.74 -18.78 -7.80
C PHE A 67 3.81 -17.74 -8.15
N SER A 68 3.38 -16.64 -8.75
CA SER A 68 4.23 -15.52 -9.10
C SER A 68 3.48 -14.19 -9.00
N SER A 69 4.22 -13.09 -8.89
CA SER A 69 3.65 -11.75 -8.93
C SER A 69 4.37 -10.88 -9.95
N GLU A 70 3.62 -9.97 -10.58
CA GLU A 70 4.12 -9.01 -11.55
C GLU A 70 3.43 -7.66 -11.30
N ALA A 71 4.19 -6.57 -11.28
CA ALA A 71 3.64 -5.24 -11.10
C ALA A 71 3.82 -4.39 -12.36
N SER A 72 2.91 -3.43 -12.57
CA SER A 72 2.95 -2.49 -13.71
C SER A 72 4.13 -1.52 -13.65
N ILE A 73 4.77 -1.38 -12.49
CA ILE A 73 5.98 -0.58 -12.24
C ILE A 73 6.98 -1.40 -11.41
N VAL A 74 8.21 -0.93 -11.32
CA VAL A 74 9.19 -1.48 -10.37
C VAL A 74 8.80 -1.03 -8.96
N LEU A 75 8.49 -2.00 -8.10
CA LEU A 75 8.22 -1.77 -6.69
C LEU A 75 9.53 -1.69 -5.91
N SER A 76 9.56 -0.91 -4.82
CA SER A 76 10.73 -0.88 -3.92
C SER A 76 10.87 -2.19 -3.13
N LYS A 77 9.78 -2.91 -2.95
CA LYS A 77 9.74 -4.27 -2.43
C LYS A 77 8.62 -5.05 -3.11
N GLN A 78 8.91 -6.28 -3.50
CA GLN A 78 7.94 -7.24 -4.02
C GLN A 78 8.41 -8.65 -3.64
N ASP A 79 7.83 -9.19 -2.59
CA ASP A 79 8.12 -10.53 -2.07
C ASP A 79 6.82 -11.33 -2.02
N PHE A 80 6.73 -12.37 -2.84
CA PHE A 80 5.56 -13.23 -2.92
C PHE A 80 5.95 -14.64 -2.50
N ALA A 81 5.30 -15.13 -1.44
CA ALA A 81 5.55 -16.45 -0.91
C ALA A 81 5.40 -17.54 -1.98
N ALA A 82 6.32 -18.51 -2.01
CA ALA A 82 6.34 -19.56 -3.03
C ALA A 82 5.09 -20.45 -3.04
N ASP A 83 4.39 -20.53 -1.91
CA ASP A 83 3.11 -21.23 -1.76
C ASP A 83 1.88 -20.35 -2.10
N GLY A 84 2.11 -19.11 -2.53
CA GLY A 84 1.06 -18.16 -2.86
C GLY A 84 0.30 -17.58 -1.67
N SER A 85 0.74 -17.81 -0.44
CA SER A 85 0.00 -17.45 0.78
C SER A 85 0.04 -15.98 1.13
N LEU A 86 1.12 -15.26 0.77
CA LEU A 86 1.34 -13.88 1.19
C LEU A 86 2.13 -13.09 0.15
N LEU A 87 1.64 -11.92 -0.21
CA LEU A 87 2.40 -10.88 -0.89
C LEU A 87 2.81 -9.81 0.12
N THR A 88 4.11 -9.46 0.15
CA THR A 88 4.61 -8.23 0.79
C THR A 88 5.11 -7.30 -0.31
N TYR A 89 4.65 -6.06 -0.32
CA TYR A 89 5.06 -5.06 -1.31
C TYR A 89 5.24 -3.69 -0.67
N ALA A 90 6.07 -2.86 -1.29
CA ALA A 90 6.21 -1.45 -0.95
C ALA A 90 6.31 -0.62 -2.24
N ILE A 91 5.62 0.51 -2.25
CA ILE A 91 5.62 1.47 -3.35
C ILE A 91 6.37 2.71 -2.89
N SER A 92 7.44 3.07 -3.57
CA SER A 92 8.16 4.32 -3.30
C SER A 92 8.09 5.21 -4.53
N GLY A 93 7.77 6.49 -4.30
CA GLY A 93 7.58 7.46 -5.39
C GLY A 93 6.18 7.40 -6.00
N GLY A 94 5.97 8.19 -7.06
CA GLY A 94 4.66 8.42 -7.64
C GLY A 94 4.00 9.69 -7.08
N LYS A 95 2.77 9.93 -7.47
CA LYS A 95 1.95 11.07 -7.05
C LYS A 95 0.50 10.65 -6.86
N ALA A 96 -0.27 11.45 -6.17
CA ALA A 96 -1.71 11.20 -6.03
C ALA A 96 -2.39 11.10 -7.40
N GLY A 97 -3.27 10.13 -7.52
CA GLY A 97 -3.98 9.75 -8.74
C GLY A 97 -3.28 8.69 -9.58
N ASP A 98 -2.01 8.36 -9.33
CA ASP A 98 -1.34 7.27 -10.00
C ASP A 98 -1.98 5.93 -9.61
N LYS A 99 -2.09 5.03 -10.61
CA LYS A 99 -2.65 3.69 -10.43
C LYS A 99 -1.60 2.64 -10.75
N ILE A 100 -1.40 1.74 -9.82
CA ILE A 100 -0.44 0.65 -9.91
C ILE A 100 -1.20 -0.66 -9.86
N THR A 101 -0.92 -1.54 -10.82
CA THR A 101 -1.53 -2.87 -10.86
C THR A 101 -0.48 -3.91 -10.46
N ILE A 102 -0.85 -4.80 -9.54
CA ILE A 102 -0.06 -5.97 -9.18
C ILE A 102 -0.90 -7.19 -9.52
N ALA A 103 -0.41 -8.01 -10.45
CA ALA A 103 -1.03 -9.27 -10.85
C ALA A 103 -0.38 -10.43 -10.09
N LEU A 104 -1.18 -11.17 -9.32
CA LEU A 104 -0.78 -12.41 -8.67
C LEU A 104 -1.28 -13.55 -9.55
N LYS A 105 -0.37 -14.43 -9.98
CA LYS A 105 -0.66 -15.50 -10.94
C LYS A 105 -0.48 -16.86 -10.29
N ALA A 106 -1.42 -17.76 -10.56
CA ALA A 106 -1.28 -19.19 -10.31
C ALA A 106 -1.21 -19.92 -11.65
N SER A 107 -0.12 -20.64 -11.89
CA SER A 107 0.20 -21.30 -13.16
C SER A 107 0.38 -22.80 -12.97
N CYS A 108 -0.07 -23.60 -13.92
CA CYS A 108 0.18 -25.03 -13.99
C CYS A 108 0.25 -25.54 -15.45
N ASP A 109 0.50 -26.84 -15.65
CA ASP A 109 0.67 -27.40 -16.99
C ASP A 109 -0.62 -27.46 -17.80
N ASN A 110 -1.79 -27.65 -17.15
CA ASN A 110 -3.04 -27.96 -17.82
C ASN A 110 -3.95 -26.76 -18.06
N TYR A 111 -3.71 -25.64 -17.35
CA TYR A 111 -4.49 -24.41 -17.44
C TYR A 111 -3.62 -23.23 -17.82
N LYS A 112 -4.19 -22.25 -18.54
CA LYS A 112 -3.63 -20.90 -18.61
C LYS A 112 -3.67 -20.28 -17.21
N ASP A 113 -2.92 -19.22 -16.98
CA ASP A 113 -2.83 -18.58 -15.67
C ASP A 113 -4.19 -18.14 -15.14
N PHE A 114 -4.39 -18.36 -13.84
CA PHE A 114 -5.43 -17.72 -13.05
C PHE A 114 -4.82 -16.50 -12.35
N THR A 115 -5.57 -15.41 -12.31
CA THR A 115 -5.03 -14.12 -11.84
C THR A 115 -5.89 -13.50 -10.77
N ILE A 116 -5.25 -12.97 -9.71
CA ILE A 116 -5.83 -11.98 -8.81
C ILE A 116 -5.15 -10.66 -9.12
N THR A 117 -5.94 -9.62 -9.39
CA THR A 117 -5.44 -8.30 -9.74
C THR A 117 -5.65 -7.34 -8.58
N LEU A 118 -4.57 -6.73 -8.08
CA LEU A 118 -4.62 -5.65 -7.10
C LEU A 118 -4.42 -4.32 -7.84
N ASN A 119 -5.38 -3.42 -7.75
CA ASN A 119 -5.29 -2.05 -8.25
C ASN A 119 -5.04 -1.12 -7.07
N VAL A 120 -3.83 -0.60 -6.94
CA VAL A 120 -3.46 0.34 -5.88
C VAL A 120 -3.53 1.76 -6.44
N THR A 121 -4.42 2.58 -5.89
CA THR A 121 -4.51 4.00 -6.21
C THR A 121 -3.74 4.81 -5.17
N LEU A 122 -2.80 5.64 -5.63
CA LEU A 122 -2.05 6.55 -4.75
C LEU A 122 -2.89 7.79 -4.44
N THR A 123 -2.99 8.14 -3.15
CA THR A 123 -3.78 9.28 -2.66
C THR A 123 -2.91 10.33 -1.99
N GLU A 124 -3.41 11.56 -1.89
CA GLU A 124 -2.80 12.63 -1.09
C GLU A 124 -2.84 12.29 0.40
N LYS A 125 -1.96 12.95 1.17
CA LYS A 125 -2.09 12.97 2.62
C LYS A 125 -3.39 13.67 3.03
N ASP A 126 -3.96 13.24 4.14
CA ASP A 126 -5.12 13.90 4.72
C ASP A 126 -4.67 15.13 5.53
N ASP A 127 -5.56 16.10 5.69
CA ASP A 127 -5.35 17.19 6.62
C ASP A 127 -5.60 16.74 8.06
N GLN A 128 -4.76 17.20 8.98
CA GLN A 128 -4.96 16.93 10.40
C GLN A 128 -6.18 17.71 10.93
N LYS A 129 -6.77 17.21 12.00
CA LYS A 129 -7.75 17.99 12.78
C LYS A 129 -7.11 19.27 13.31
N PRO A 130 -7.88 20.35 13.53
CA PRO A 130 -7.33 21.58 14.10
C PRO A 130 -6.53 21.33 15.37
N LEU A 131 -5.38 21.99 15.49
CA LEU A 131 -4.51 21.97 16.67
C LEU A 131 -4.81 23.18 17.53
N THR A 132 -4.97 22.99 18.82
CA THR A 132 -5.26 24.07 19.78
C THR A 132 -4.26 24.01 20.93
N ILE A 133 -3.67 25.17 21.28
CA ILE A 133 -2.83 25.32 22.48
C ILE A 133 -3.75 25.40 23.70
N THR A 134 -3.37 24.69 24.75
CA THR A 134 -4.02 24.69 26.05
C THR A 134 -3.02 25.08 27.15
N GLY A 135 -3.53 25.48 28.31
CA GLY A 135 -2.69 25.98 29.42
C GLY A 135 -2.28 27.46 29.27
N ALA A 136 -2.82 28.18 28.25
CA ALA A 136 -2.62 29.62 28.13
C ALA A 136 -3.21 30.36 29.34
N GLY A 137 -2.55 31.45 29.75
CA GLY A 137 -2.97 32.24 30.90
C GLY A 137 -1.93 33.30 31.23
N SER A 138 -1.94 33.81 32.48
CA SER A 138 -0.93 34.75 32.98
C SER A 138 0.14 34.02 33.78
N VAL A 139 1.39 34.44 33.65
CA VAL A 139 2.53 33.96 34.38
C VAL A 139 3.29 35.14 34.98
N VAL A 140 3.75 35.01 36.20
CA VAL A 140 4.54 36.05 36.90
C VAL A 140 5.99 35.97 36.46
N TYR A 141 6.64 37.14 36.30
CA TYR A 141 8.06 37.20 35.97
C TYR A 141 8.89 36.38 36.99
N GLY A 142 9.79 35.57 36.46
CA GLY A 142 10.60 34.64 37.25
C GLY A 142 9.95 33.27 37.51
N GLN A 143 8.72 33.06 37.03
CA GLN A 143 8.05 31.75 36.99
C GLN A 143 7.94 31.24 35.54
N THR A 144 7.70 29.97 35.36
CA THR A 144 7.48 29.36 34.05
C THR A 144 6.04 28.94 33.85
N LEU A 145 5.60 28.87 32.61
CA LEU A 145 4.29 28.37 32.21
C LEU A 145 4.46 27.22 31.21
N THR A 146 3.88 26.08 31.51
CA THR A 146 3.89 24.94 30.55
C THR A 146 2.64 24.98 29.69
N LEU A 147 2.84 25.09 28.38
CA LEU A 147 1.79 24.99 27.39
C LEU A 147 1.68 23.55 26.88
N THR A 148 0.46 23.14 26.58
CA THR A 148 0.17 21.84 25.96
C THR A 148 -0.75 22.03 24.77
N THR A 149 -0.99 20.99 23.99
CA THR A 149 -1.89 21.04 22.84
C THR A 149 -2.96 19.97 22.93
N THR A 150 -4.07 20.22 22.26
CA THR A 150 -5.13 19.25 21.98
C THR A 150 -5.47 19.29 20.49
N GLY A 151 -6.01 18.21 19.96
CA GLY A 151 -6.29 18.07 18.53
C GLY A 151 -5.11 17.53 17.73
N GLY A 152 -5.08 17.81 16.45
CA GLY A 152 -4.19 17.15 15.51
C GLY A 152 -4.59 15.69 15.22
N SER A 153 -3.90 15.07 14.29
CA SER A 153 -4.05 13.66 13.89
C SER A 153 -2.67 13.04 13.70
N GLY A 154 -2.61 11.72 13.54
CA GLY A 154 -1.34 11.03 13.31
C GLY A 154 -0.36 11.05 14.47
N THR A 155 0.89 10.67 14.17
CA THR A 155 1.95 10.40 15.15
C THR A 155 3.04 11.47 15.17
N GLY A 156 2.93 12.52 14.34
CA GLY A 156 3.92 13.59 14.25
C GLY A 156 4.14 14.32 15.58
N THR A 157 5.36 14.78 15.82
CA THR A 157 5.75 15.54 17.02
C THR A 157 5.16 16.94 17.03
N VAL A 158 4.91 17.46 18.22
CA VAL A 158 4.48 18.86 18.41
C VAL A 158 5.70 19.70 18.75
N THR A 159 5.80 20.88 18.12
CA THR A 159 6.80 21.90 18.43
C THR A 159 6.15 23.25 18.68
N TYR A 160 6.78 24.07 19.52
CA TYR A 160 6.29 25.38 19.91
C TYR A 160 7.25 26.49 19.47
N ARG A 161 6.73 27.64 19.08
CA ARG A 161 7.50 28.85 18.82
C ARG A 161 6.76 30.11 19.24
N ILE A 162 7.47 31.16 19.54
CA ILE A 162 6.89 32.47 19.78
C ILE A 162 6.61 33.16 18.45
N ASP A 163 5.43 33.77 18.33
CA ASP A 163 5.09 34.69 17.26
C ASP A 163 5.52 36.10 17.69
N THR A 164 6.69 36.53 17.25
CA THR A 164 7.28 37.82 17.63
C THR A 164 6.49 39.00 17.11
N ASP A 165 5.83 38.86 15.95
CA ASP A 165 5.06 39.94 15.30
C ASP A 165 3.75 40.24 16.04
N ALA A 166 3.18 39.21 16.70
CA ALA A 166 1.95 39.32 17.49
C ALA A 166 2.23 39.52 18.99
N SER A 167 3.50 39.59 19.41
CA SER A 167 3.89 39.72 20.82
C SER A 167 4.27 41.15 21.16
N THR A 168 3.89 41.62 22.37
CA THR A 168 4.31 42.91 22.95
C THR A 168 5.29 42.75 24.12
N GLY A 169 5.31 41.57 24.72
CA GLY A 169 6.29 41.14 25.71
C GLY A 169 7.40 40.32 25.08
N GLU A 170 8.35 39.86 25.90
CA GLU A 170 9.42 38.97 25.48
C GLU A 170 9.44 37.72 26.39
N ALA A 171 9.65 36.57 25.78
CA ALA A 171 9.80 35.29 26.45
C ALA A 171 10.71 34.35 25.64
N THR A 172 11.17 33.29 26.26
CA THR A 172 11.72 32.11 25.58
C THR A 172 10.75 30.95 25.74
N ILE A 173 10.73 30.05 24.77
CA ILE A 173 9.96 28.80 24.84
C ILE A 173 10.84 27.63 24.46
N ASP A 174 10.75 26.56 25.23
CA ASP A 174 11.33 25.30 24.85
C ASP A 174 10.45 24.68 23.73
N PRO A 175 11.01 24.43 22.55
CA PRO A 175 10.22 24.00 21.41
C PRO A 175 9.64 22.58 21.56
N GLU A 176 10.22 21.73 22.40
CA GLU A 176 9.76 20.34 22.57
C GLU A 176 8.81 20.18 23.76
N THR A 177 9.07 20.92 24.85
CA THR A 177 8.31 20.77 26.10
C THR A 177 7.21 21.80 26.28
N GLY A 178 7.21 22.88 25.47
CA GLY A 178 6.23 23.98 25.59
C GLY A 178 6.42 24.83 26.87
N VAL A 179 7.56 24.73 27.54
CA VAL A 179 7.87 25.54 28.76
C VAL A 179 8.26 26.95 28.33
N LEU A 180 7.40 27.91 28.67
CA LEU A 180 7.60 29.33 28.42
C LEU A 180 8.20 30.00 29.65
N THR A 181 9.24 30.79 29.43
CA THR A 181 9.92 31.62 30.45
C THR A 181 9.85 33.09 30.07
N PRO A 182 9.14 33.94 30.84
CA PRO A 182 9.08 35.38 30.58
C PRO A 182 10.42 36.09 30.72
N VAL A 183 10.70 36.99 29.77
CA VAL A 183 11.90 37.87 29.78
C VAL A 183 11.50 39.33 30.03
N LYS A 184 10.36 39.77 29.47
CA LYS A 184 9.85 41.13 29.63
C LYS A 184 8.32 41.14 29.71
N VAL A 185 7.80 42.02 30.53
CA VAL A 185 6.35 42.20 30.72
C VAL A 185 5.67 42.58 29.40
N GLY A 186 4.50 41.98 29.15
CA GLY A 186 3.68 42.17 27.95
C GLY A 186 2.93 40.89 27.60
N SER A 187 2.26 40.89 26.47
CA SER A 187 1.60 39.71 25.92
C SER A 187 2.56 38.94 25.01
N VAL A 188 2.55 37.62 25.12
CA VAL A 188 3.34 36.72 24.26
C VAL A 188 2.39 35.80 23.51
N SER A 189 2.45 35.83 22.20
CA SER A 189 1.71 34.92 21.31
C SER A 189 2.56 33.70 20.99
N VAL A 190 1.98 32.51 21.09
CA VAL A 190 2.68 31.24 20.84
C VAL A 190 1.94 30.46 19.75
N ILE A 191 2.71 29.88 18.86
CA ILE A 191 2.22 29.00 17.80
C ILE A 191 2.78 27.59 18.06
N ALA A 192 1.92 26.58 17.98
CA ALA A 192 2.29 25.19 17.98
C ALA A 192 2.11 24.58 16.60
N THR A 193 3.07 23.77 16.17
CA THR A 193 2.99 23.00 14.94
C THR A 193 3.11 21.51 15.27
N LYS A 194 2.14 20.71 14.81
CA LYS A 194 2.24 19.25 14.81
C LYS A 194 2.68 18.79 13.44
N ALA A 195 3.83 18.12 13.41
CA ALA A 195 4.37 17.57 12.15
C ALA A 195 3.41 16.57 11.53
N GLY A 196 3.45 16.48 10.20
CA GLY A 196 2.79 15.41 9.45
C GLY A 196 3.51 14.06 9.63
N ASP A 197 2.90 13.02 9.12
CA ASP A 197 3.46 11.66 9.01
C ASP A 197 3.15 11.07 7.62
N ASN A 198 3.10 9.76 7.46
CA ASN A 198 2.79 9.13 6.18
C ASN A 198 1.36 9.43 5.71
N ASP A 199 0.42 9.59 6.64
CA ASP A 199 -1.01 9.73 6.35
C ASP A 199 -1.50 11.17 6.36
N TYR A 200 -0.82 12.06 7.10
CA TYR A 200 -1.29 13.42 7.38
C TYR A 200 -0.26 14.49 7.01
N ASN A 201 -0.76 15.62 6.51
CA ASN A 201 -0.02 16.87 6.39
C ASN A 201 0.32 17.44 7.78
N ASP A 202 1.25 18.40 7.88
CA ASP A 202 1.43 19.18 9.11
C ASP A 202 0.24 20.11 9.39
N VAL A 203 0.06 20.47 10.65
CA VAL A 203 -0.96 21.42 11.08
C VAL A 203 -0.37 22.41 12.09
N THR A 204 -0.75 23.67 11.96
CA THR A 204 -0.34 24.76 12.83
C THR A 204 -1.56 25.31 13.58
N SER A 205 -1.38 25.59 14.90
CA SER A 205 -2.43 26.22 15.69
C SER A 205 -2.67 27.67 15.24
N ALA A 206 -3.84 28.21 15.56
CA ALA A 206 -3.98 29.65 15.66
C ALA A 206 -3.06 30.20 16.77
N PRO A 207 -2.62 31.44 16.67
CA PRO A 207 -1.83 32.11 17.71
C PRO A 207 -2.65 32.37 18.96
#